data_cfbad4527ebc95a622f6f4afea37aa57
#
_entry.id   cfbad4527ebc95a622f6f4afea37aa57
#
_cell.length_a   1.000
_cell.length_b   1.000
_cell.length_c   1.000
_cell.angle_alpha   90.00
_cell.angle_beta   90.00
_cell.angle_gamma   90.00
#
_symmetry.space_group_name_H-M   'P 1'
#
loop_
_entity.id
_entity.type
_entity.pdbx_description
1 polymer ?
#
loop_
_entity_poly.entity_id
_entity_poly.type
_entity_poly.pdbx_seq_one_letter_code
_entity_poly.pdbx_strand_id
1 'polypeptide(L)'
;VYITQANIHACRKEITKAWGRSVQTQRDCVALAEAIFEKTNKKVASHTLRRFFGLVAFDGQFRKSTLDTLANYAGYASCDDFLDRLKQEEDLVELLVRLQVQNVEIDEYYINRLIERDISMEAVMMAGHLINLRLEQNDQERIIRLFQALEPVSRDRHRYHAIVSVFAHYVGPKFHALEDEAFMVRLMKETPFVDLVLAFYVPVMELDAGYGRLIEMMLGTSDDSEHQAFGHSLLATRALLEN
;
A
#
# COMPACT_ATOMS: atom_id res chain seq x y z
N VAL A 1 -19.09 13.22 13.82
CA VAL A 1 -18.57 11.93 13.36
C VAL A 1 -19.57 10.86 13.77
N TYR A 2 -20.11 10.14 12.80
CA TYR A 2 -21.00 9.02 13.07
C TYR A 2 -20.14 7.78 13.28
N ILE A 3 -20.10 7.26 14.51
CA ILE A 3 -19.36 6.03 14.81
C ILE A 3 -20.32 4.83 14.79
N THR A 4 -20.01 3.82 14.01
CA THR A 4 -20.82 2.60 13.93
C THR A 4 -20.60 1.69 15.15
N GLN A 5 -21.51 0.75 15.38
CA GLN A 5 -21.34 -0.24 16.46
C GLN A 5 -20.09 -1.13 16.25
N ALA A 6 -19.74 -1.43 15.00
CA ALA A 6 -18.50 -2.16 14.66
C ALA A 6 -17.26 -1.37 15.09
N ASN A 7 -17.23 -0.06 14.79
CA ASN A 7 -16.10 0.81 15.18
C ASN A 7 -16.00 0.99 16.69
N ILE A 8 -17.14 1.05 17.41
CA ILE A 8 -17.16 1.07 18.87
C ILE A 8 -16.55 -0.24 19.42
N HIS A 9 -16.92 -1.38 18.83
CA HIS A 9 -16.37 -2.68 19.23
C HIS A 9 -14.84 -2.74 19.03
N ALA A 10 -14.34 -2.31 17.88
CA ALA A 10 -12.92 -2.21 17.60
C ALA A 10 -12.19 -1.27 18.59
N CYS A 11 -12.76 -0.11 18.88
CA CYS A 11 -12.21 0.83 19.86
C CYS A 11 -12.16 0.23 21.27
N ARG A 12 -13.18 -0.52 21.70
CA ARG A 12 -13.18 -1.26 22.98
C ARG A 12 -12.00 -2.23 23.05
N LYS A 13 -11.74 -2.97 21.96
CA LYS A 13 -10.64 -3.92 21.88
C LYS A 13 -9.28 -3.24 22.07
N GLU A 14 -9.06 -2.11 21.40
CA GLU A 14 -7.80 -1.37 21.53
C GLU A 14 -7.62 -0.74 22.92
N ILE A 15 -8.68 -0.21 23.53
CA ILE A 15 -8.64 0.27 24.92
C ILE A 15 -8.33 -0.87 25.89
N THR A 16 -8.97 -2.02 25.73
CA THR A 16 -8.74 -3.20 26.57
C THR A 16 -7.29 -3.68 26.46
N LYS A 17 -6.73 -3.67 25.25
CA LYS A 17 -5.33 -3.98 24.98
C LYS A 17 -4.38 -2.97 25.64
N ALA A 18 -4.65 -1.69 25.51
CA ALA A 18 -3.86 -0.63 26.13
C ALA A 18 -3.91 -0.67 27.67
N TRP A 19 -5.04 -1.10 28.25
CA TRP A 19 -5.22 -1.27 29.68
C TRP A 19 -4.65 -2.57 30.23
N GLY A 20 -4.47 -3.58 29.37
CA GLY A 20 -3.90 -4.88 29.75
C GLY A 20 -4.88 -5.85 30.43
N ARG A 21 -6.17 -5.51 30.54
CA ARG A 21 -7.21 -6.38 31.14
C ARG A 21 -8.60 -6.06 30.59
N SER A 22 -9.54 -7.01 30.73
CA SER A 22 -10.93 -6.86 30.27
C SER A 22 -11.75 -5.94 31.17
N VAL A 23 -12.75 -5.27 30.59
CA VAL A 23 -13.71 -4.40 31.30
C VAL A 23 -15.05 -5.14 31.39
N GLN A 24 -15.37 -5.69 32.56
CA GLN A 24 -16.58 -6.49 32.75
C GLN A 24 -17.49 -5.98 33.88
N THR A 25 -16.98 -5.12 34.76
CA THR A 25 -17.71 -4.67 35.95
C THR A 25 -17.70 -3.15 36.06
N GLN A 26 -18.58 -2.63 36.93
CA GLN A 26 -18.55 -1.21 37.29
C GLN A 26 -17.22 -0.79 37.91
N ARG A 27 -16.60 -1.67 38.72
CA ARG A 27 -15.30 -1.38 39.35
C ARG A 27 -14.21 -1.24 38.30
N ASP A 28 -14.24 -2.04 37.23
CA ASP A 28 -13.30 -1.90 36.12
C ASP A 28 -13.44 -0.56 35.42
N CYS A 29 -14.69 -0.09 35.22
CA CYS A 29 -14.94 1.23 34.63
C CYS A 29 -14.45 2.39 35.51
N VAL A 30 -14.48 2.25 36.85
CA VAL A 30 -13.91 3.28 37.76
C VAL A 30 -12.39 3.27 37.63
N ALA A 31 -11.75 2.12 37.75
CA ALA A 31 -10.29 2.01 37.63
C ALA A 31 -9.78 2.42 36.24
N LEU A 32 -10.50 2.09 35.16
CA LEU A 32 -10.17 2.54 33.81
C LEU A 32 -10.32 4.05 33.66
N ALA A 33 -11.33 4.68 34.30
CA ALA A 33 -11.50 6.14 34.28
C ALA A 33 -10.31 6.87 34.93
N GLU A 34 -9.77 6.31 36.02
CA GLU A 34 -8.56 6.79 36.69
C GLU A 34 -7.33 6.62 35.77
N ALA A 35 -7.12 5.46 35.18
CA ALA A 35 -6.02 5.20 34.24
C ALA A 35 -6.07 6.10 32.99
N ILE A 36 -7.27 6.37 32.47
CA ILE A 36 -7.45 7.33 31.37
C ILE A 36 -7.04 8.72 31.81
N PHE A 37 -7.45 9.16 32.98
CA PHE A 37 -7.10 10.49 33.51
C PHE A 37 -5.59 10.61 33.72
N GLU A 38 -4.95 9.63 34.30
CA GLU A 38 -3.50 9.61 34.52
C GLU A 38 -2.72 9.72 33.21
N LYS A 39 -3.15 9.00 32.18
CA LYS A 39 -2.44 8.97 30.89
C LYS A 39 -2.73 10.19 30.01
N THR A 40 -3.98 10.69 30.00
CA THR A 40 -4.43 11.70 29.04
C THR A 40 -4.68 13.08 29.63
N ASN A 41 -4.68 13.19 30.96
CA ASN A 41 -5.12 14.36 31.72
C ASN A 41 -6.55 14.84 31.39
N LYS A 42 -7.39 13.92 30.88
CA LYS A 42 -8.79 14.18 30.51
C LYS A 42 -9.72 13.25 31.30
N LYS A 43 -10.82 13.79 31.83
CA LYS A 43 -11.78 13.01 32.61
C LYS A 43 -12.84 12.37 31.73
N VAL A 44 -13.01 11.06 31.86
CA VAL A 44 -14.15 10.32 31.33
C VAL A 44 -14.89 9.71 32.53
N ALA A 45 -16.18 9.99 32.62
CA ALA A 45 -16.95 9.49 33.76
C ALA A 45 -17.15 7.95 33.66
N SER A 46 -17.08 7.26 34.80
CA SER A 46 -17.24 5.80 34.84
C SER A 46 -18.59 5.32 34.29
N HIS A 47 -19.68 6.08 34.46
CA HIS A 47 -20.96 5.76 33.87
C HIS A 47 -20.93 5.85 32.31
N THR A 48 -20.13 6.75 31.73
CA THR A 48 -19.92 6.84 30.29
C THR A 48 -19.18 5.59 29.79
N LEU A 49 -18.16 5.13 30.54
CA LEU A 49 -17.46 3.89 30.23
C LEU A 49 -18.37 2.67 30.34
N ARG A 50 -19.27 2.61 31.34
CA ARG A 50 -20.28 1.52 31.43
C ARG A 50 -21.15 1.42 30.18
N ARG A 51 -21.61 2.59 29.66
CA ARG A 51 -22.35 2.66 28.39
C ARG A 51 -21.45 2.28 27.20
N PHE A 52 -20.26 2.81 27.16
CA PHE A 52 -19.30 2.56 26.09
C PHE A 52 -18.91 1.08 26.00
N PHE A 53 -18.72 0.37 27.10
CA PHE A 53 -18.40 -1.04 27.14
C PHE A 53 -19.65 -1.95 27.10
N GLY A 54 -20.84 -1.41 27.00
CA GLY A 54 -22.10 -2.18 26.88
C GLY A 54 -22.55 -2.82 28.17
N LEU A 55 -22.04 -2.40 29.33
CA LEU A 55 -22.51 -2.86 30.65
C LEU A 55 -23.87 -2.27 31.04
N VAL A 56 -24.30 -1.23 30.35
CA VAL A 56 -25.61 -0.59 30.47
C VAL A 56 -26.09 -0.27 29.07
N ALA A 57 -27.37 -0.53 28.80
CA ALA A 57 -28.01 -0.18 27.53
C ALA A 57 -27.90 1.32 27.26
N PHE A 58 -27.57 1.66 26.01
CA PHE A 58 -27.43 3.05 25.58
C PHE A 58 -27.72 3.18 24.09
N ASP A 59 -28.78 3.88 23.76
CA ASP A 59 -29.23 4.11 22.38
C ASP A 59 -28.76 5.46 21.82
N GLY A 60 -27.95 6.21 22.59
CA GLY A 60 -27.46 7.51 22.19
C GLY A 60 -26.09 7.47 21.48
N GLN A 61 -25.62 8.65 21.09
CA GLN A 61 -24.30 8.83 20.52
C GLN A 61 -23.31 9.36 21.57
N PHE A 62 -22.06 8.91 21.47
CA PHE A 62 -20.97 9.45 22.29
C PHE A 62 -20.49 10.77 21.71
N ARG A 63 -20.16 11.73 22.60
CA ARG A 63 -19.58 12.99 22.18
C ARG A 63 -18.19 12.76 21.56
N LYS A 64 -17.86 13.53 20.52
CA LYS A 64 -16.55 13.45 19.84
C LYS A 64 -15.39 13.57 20.84
N SER A 65 -15.47 14.53 21.78
CA SER A 65 -14.44 14.73 22.82
C SER A 65 -14.22 13.49 23.70
N THR A 66 -15.28 12.72 23.97
CA THR A 66 -15.16 11.47 24.72
C THR A 66 -14.45 10.41 23.87
N LEU A 67 -14.83 10.25 22.60
CA LEU A 67 -14.22 9.30 21.67
C LEU A 67 -12.75 9.63 21.42
N ASP A 68 -12.41 10.92 21.26
CA ASP A 68 -11.01 11.38 21.13
C ASP A 68 -10.20 11.06 22.38
N THR A 69 -10.76 11.22 23.57
CA THR A 69 -10.07 10.87 24.82
C THR A 69 -9.81 9.36 24.92
N LEU A 70 -10.77 8.54 24.51
CA LEU A 70 -10.64 7.09 24.49
C LEU A 70 -9.61 6.63 23.46
N ALA A 71 -9.62 7.22 22.26
CA ALA A 71 -8.63 6.97 21.23
C ALA A 71 -7.21 7.39 21.67
N ASN A 72 -7.07 8.57 22.30
CA ASN A 72 -5.79 9.02 22.86
C ASN A 72 -5.26 8.04 23.94
N TYR A 73 -6.14 7.51 24.78
CA TYR A 73 -5.75 6.49 25.74
C TYR A 73 -5.22 5.22 25.07
N ALA A 74 -5.83 4.81 23.98
CA ALA A 74 -5.40 3.66 23.19
C ALA A 74 -4.12 3.93 22.35
N GLY A 75 -3.63 5.19 22.27
CA GLY A 75 -2.39 5.54 21.57
C GLY A 75 -2.59 6.21 20.22
N TYR A 76 -3.82 6.57 19.86
CA TYR A 76 -4.16 7.28 18.61
C TYR A 76 -4.23 8.80 18.85
N ALA A 77 -3.95 9.61 17.84
CA ALA A 77 -4.00 11.06 17.95
C ALA A 77 -5.43 11.60 18.16
N SER A 78 -6.44 10.93 17.58
CA SER A 78 -7.87 11.26 17.71
C SER A 78 -8.74 10.03 17.37
N CYS A 79 -10.06 10.16 17.55
CA CYS A 79 -11.01 9.16 17.06
C CYS A 79 -10.97 9.05 15.53
N ASP A 80 -10.77 10.15 14.82
CA ASP A 80 -10.67 10.14 13.37
C ASP A 80 -9.40 9.39 12.92
N ASP A 81 -8.24 9.63 13.54
CA ASP A 81 -6.99 8.87 13.29
C ASP A 81 -7.18 7.36 13.55
N PHE A 82 -7.88 6.99 14.63
CA PHE A 82 -8.22 5.59 14.90
C PHE A 82 -9.08 4.98 13.79
N LEU A 83 -10.12 5.70 13.34
CA LEU A 83 -11.02 5.22 12.28
C LEU A 83 -10.31 5.10 10.93
N ASP A 84 -9.41 6.01 10.61
CA ASP A 84 -8.62 5.97 9.39
C ASP A 84 -7.67 4.77 9.37
N ARG A 85 -7.00 4.48 10.51
CA ARG A 85 -6.15 3.28 10.63
C ARG A 85 -6.96 1.99 10.57
N LEU A 86 -8.13 1.95 11.24
CA LEU A 86 -9.02 0.80 11.18
C LEU A 86 -9.47 0.51 9.75
N LYS A 87 -9.78 1.54 8.98
CA LYS A 87 -10.09 1.43 7.55
C LYS A 87 -8.94 0.86 6.73
N GLN A 88 -7.71 1.32 7.02
CA GLN A 88 -6.51 0.81 6.35
C GLN A 88 -6.27 -0.67 6.67
N GLU A 89 -6.48 -1.09 7.92
CA GLU A 89 -6.35 -2.50 8.33
C GLU A 89 -7.46 -3.38 7.72
N GLU A 90 -8.70 -2.92 7.70
CA GLU A 90 -9.81 -3.64 7.03
C GLU A 90 -9.55 -3.78 5.53
N ASP A 91 -9.09 -2.72 4.87
CA ASP A 91 -8.71 -2.73 3.47
C ASP A 91 -7.58 -3.74 3.19
N LEU A 92 -6.58 -3.83 4.08
CA LEU A 92 -5.47 -4.77 3.96
C LEU A 92 -5.91 -6.22 4.18
N VAL A 93 -6.75 -6.48 5.18
CA VAL A 93 -7.28 -7.83 5.45
C VAL A 93 -8.19 -8.29 4.31
N GLU A 94 -9.07 -7.43 3.82
CA GLU A 94 -9.92 -7.72 2.66
C GLU A 94 -9.06 -8.06 1.44
N LEU A 95 -7.96 -7.34 1.24
CA LEU A 95 -6.98 -7.64 0.21
C LEU A 95 -6.36 -9.02 0.37
N LEU A 96 -5.79 -9.28 1.55
CA LEU A 96 -5.12 -10.56 1.79
C LEU A 96 -6.07 -11.74 1.59
N VAL A 97 -7.32 -11.61 2.01
CA VAL A 97 -8.36 -12.62 1.77
C VAL A 97 -8.65 -12.78 0.28
N ARG A 98 -8.77 -11.67 -0.47
CA ARG A 98 -8.99 -11.70 -1.92
C ARG A 98 -7.78 -12.27 -2.67
N LEU A 99 -6.56 -11.94 -2.28
CA LEU A 99 -5.33 -12.52 -2.85
C LEU A 99 -5.30 -14.06 -2.71
N GLN A 100 -5.78 -14.59 -1.59
CA GLN A 100 -5.87 -16.04 -1.38
C GLN A 100 -6.92 -16.71 -2.26
N VAL A 101 -7.99 -16.00 -2.67
CA VAL A 101 -9.11 -16.55 -3.45
C VAL A 101 -8.87 -16.50 -4.96
N GLN A 102 -7.72 -16.04 -5.45
CA GLN A 102 -7.37 -15.95 -6.89
C GLN A 102 -8.35 -15.15 -7.77
N ASN A 103 -8.99 -14.13 -7.24
CA ASN A 103 -10.02 -13.40 -7.94
C ASN A 103 -9.44 -12.31 -8.88
N VAL A 104 -9.90 -12.25 -10.13
CA VAL A 104 -9.43 -11.33 -11.20
C VAL A 104 -9.64 -9.86 -10.85
N GLU A 105 -10.70 -9.55 -10.13
CA GLU A 105 -11.11 -8.19 -9.77
C GLU A 105 -10.13 -7.46 -8.82
N ILE A 106 -9.21 -8.20 -8.19
CA ILE A 106 -8.26 -7.63 -7.23
C ILE A 106 -7.23 -6.75 -7.90
N ASP A 107 -6.72 -7.20 -9.04
CA ASP A 107 -5.67 -6.50 -9.77
C ASP A 107 -6.18 -5.12 -10.20
N GLU A 108 -7.40 -5.05 -10.74
CA GLU A 108 -8.06 -3.81 -11.14
C GLU A 108 -8.38 -2.91 -9.94
N TYR A 109 -8.86 -3.48 -8.84
CA TYR A 109 -9.18 -2.71 -7.62
C TYR A 109 -7.95 -1.99 -7.05
N TYR A 110 -6.80 -2.67 -7.00
CA TYR A 110 -5.58 -2.09 -6.43
C TYR A 110 -4.97 -1.02 -7.32
N ILE A 111 -4.95 -1.27 -8.61
CA ILE A 111 -4.45 -0.30 -9.56
C ILE A 111 -5.34 0.92 -9.62
N ASN A 112 -6.66 0.75 -9.60
CA ASN A 112 -7.59 1.86 -9.50
C ASN A 112 -7.39 2.66 -8.20
N ARG A 113 -7.08 2.01 -7.07
CA ARG A 113 -6.71 2.74 -5.85
C ARG A 113 -5.42 3.54 -5.97
N LEU A 114 -4.41 3.04 -6.67
CA LEU A 114 -3.19 3.80 -6.96
C LEU A 114 -3.49 5.01 -7.86
N ILE A 115 -4.47 4.89 -8.75
CA ILE A 115 -4.86 5.96 -9.67
C ILE A 115 -5.73 7.02 -8.98
N GLU A 116 -6.66 6.63 -8.10
CA GLU A 116 -7.73 7.50 -7.58
C GLU A 116 -7.41 8.23 -6.28
N ARG A 117 -6.41 7.80 -5.48
CA ARG A 117 -6.16 8.33 -4.13
C ARG A 117 -4.71 8.78 -3.92
N ASP A 118 -4.49 9.46 -2.79
CA ASP A 118 -3.14 9.69 -2.28
C ASP A 118 -2.40 8.35 -2.15
N ILE A 119 -1.28 8.24 -2.83
CA ILE A 119 -0.51 7.01 -2.92
C ILE A 119 0.11 6.73 -1.55
N SER A 120 -0.35 5.67 -0.88
CA SER A 120 0.33 5.17 0.30
C SER A 120 1.44 4.19 -0.11
N MET A 121 2.51 4.13 0.68
CA MET A 121 3.61 3.18 0.44
C MET A 121 3.11 1.72 0.47
N GLU A 122 2.12 1.42 1.32
CA GLU A 122 1.48 0.12 1.41
C GLU A 122 0.81 -0.28 0.10
N ALA A 123 0.08 0.65 -0.53
CA ALA A 123 -0.57 0.41 -1.83
C ALA A 123 0.46 0.14 -2.93
N VAL A 124 1.59 0.87 -2.94
CA VAL A 124 2.68 0.66 -3.89
C VAL A 124 3.34 -0.69 -3.69
N MET A 125 3.66 -1.07 -2.44
CA MET A 125 4.22 -2.37 -2.11
C MET A 125 3.29 -3.51 -2.53
N MET A 126 1.99 -3.34 -2.33
CA MET A 126 0.99 -4.33 -2.72
C MET A 126 0.90 -4.49 -4.24
N ALA A 127 0.94 -3.41 -5.01
CA ALA A 127 0.98 -3.50 -6.48
C ALA A 127 2.24 -4.23 -6.96
N GLY A 128 3.40 -3.93 -6.38
CA GLY A 128 4.64 -4.67 -6.66
C GLY A 128 4.54 -6.16 -6.29
N HIS A 129 3.89 -6.47 -5.18
CA HIS A 129 3.63 -7.85 -4.75
C HIS A 129 2.72 -8.61 -5.72
N LEU A 130 1.66 -7.95 -6.21
CA LEU A 130 0.76 -8.52 -7.21
C LEU A 130 1.48 -8.86 -8.52
N ILE A 131 2.29 -7.94 -9.03
CA ILE A 131 3.08 -8.17 -10.23
C ILE A 131 4.01 -9.37 -10.03
N ASN A 132 4.74 -9.43 -8.92
CA ASN A 132 5.63 -10.54 -8.60
C ASN A 132 4.89 -11.88 -8.48
N LEU A 133 3.70 -11.88 -7.87
CA LEU A 133 2.84 -13.06 -7.78
C LEU A 133 2.40 -13.54 -9.16
N ARG A 134 2.00 -12.62 -10.05
CA ARG A 134 1.62 -12.97 -11.42
C ARG A 134 2.80 -13.49 -12.24
N LEU A 135 4.02 -12.98 -12.00
CA LEU A 135 5.24 -13.56 -12.59
C LEU A 135 5.46 -14.99 -12.13
N GLU A 136 5.33 -15.28 -10.84
CA GLU A 136 5.47 -16.64 -10.30
C GLU A 136 4.39 -17.60 -10.85
N GLN A 137 3.20 -17.09 -11.16
CA GLN A 137 2.11 -17.84 -11.78
C GLN A 137 2.23 -17.95 -13.30
N ASN A 138 3.23 -17.31 -13.91
CA ASN A 138 3.40 -17.18 -15.37
C ASN A 138 2.16 -16.58 -16.07
N ASP A 139 1.45 -15.66 -15.42
CA ASP A 139 0.24 -15.03 -15.95
C ASP A 139 0.60 -13.73 -16.70
N GLN A 140 1.21 -13.90 -17.87
CA GLN A 140 1.74 -12.82 -18.71
C GLN A 140 0.67 -11.80 -19.11
N GLU A 141 -0.54 -12.27 -19.44
CA GLU A 141 -1.63 -11.39 -19.88
C GLU A 141 -2.07 -10.42 -18.76
N ARG A 142 -2.13 -10.91 -17.53
CA ARG A 142 -2.45 -10.04 -16.39
C ARG A 142 -1.34 -9.05 -16.11
N ILE A 143 -0.08 -9.44 -16.21
CA ILE A 143 1.04 -8.53 -16.00
C ILE A 143 0.98 -7.36 -17.00
N ILE A 144 0.71 -7.65 -18.28
CA ILE A 144 0.56 -6.61 -19.29
C ILE A 144 -0.59 -5.66 -18.93
N ARG A 145 -1.76 -6.20 -18.58
CA ARG A 145 -2.91 -5.38 -18.16
C ARG A 145 -2.61 -4.52 -16.93
N LEU A 146 -1.84 -5.03 -15.97
CA LEU A 146 -1.41 -4.27 -14.80
C LEU A 146 -0.56 -3.07 -15.19
N PHE A 147 0.41 -3.24 -16.10
CA PHE A 147 1.20 -2.11 -16.60
C PHE A 147 0.37 -1.14 -17.43
N GLN A 148 -0.51 -1.62 -18.32
CA GLN A 148 -1.43 -0.75 -19.06
C GLN A 148 -2.29 0.12 -18.14
N ALA A 149 -2.80 -0.46 -17.06
CA ALA A 149 -3.59 0.28 -16.08
C ALA A 149 -2.77 1.31 -15.28
N LEU A 150 -1.44 1.19 -15.22
CA LEU A 150 -0.55 2.17 -14.57
C LEU A 150 -0.20 3.38 -15.46
N GLU A 151 -0.67 3.44 -16.71
CA GLU A 151 -0.42 4.56 -17.64
C GLU A 151 -0.71 5.94 -17.03
N PRO A 152 -1.85 6.19 -16.32
CA PRO A 152 -2.10 7.50 -15.71
C PRO A 152 -1.10 7.84 -14.61
N VAL A 153 -0.50 6.83 -13.99
CA VAL A 153 0.45 7.01 -12.88
C VAL A 153 1.85 7.33 -13.38
N SER A 154 2.30 6.69 -14.44
CA SER A 154 3.62 6.94 -15.03
C SER A 154 3.74 8.37 -15.57
N ARG A 155 2.63 8.98 -16.02
CA ARG A 155 2.57 10.36 -16.50
C ARG A 155 2.43 11.41 -15.39
N ASP A 156 2.04 11.04 -14.19
CA ASP A 156 1.93 11.95 -13.05
C ASP A 156 3.26 12.00 -12.27
N ARG A 157 4.00 13.08 -12.41
CA ARG A 157 5.33 13.24 -11.82
C ARG A 157 5.39 13.00 -10.31
N HIS A 158 4.36 13.39 -9.55
CA HIS A 158 4.30 13.16 -8.10
C HIS A 158 4.09 11.69 -7.77
N ARG A 159 3.17 11.04 -8.47
CA ARG A 159 2.87 9.61 -8.29
C ARG A 159 4.02 8.73 -8.77
N TYR A 160 4.63 9.09 -9.89
CA TYR A 160 5.80 8.41 -10.42
C TYR A 160 6.90 8.25 -9.37
N HIS A 161 7.31 9.32 -8.70
CA HIS A 161 8.37 9.25 -7.69
C HIS A 161 8.04 8.37 -6.49
N ALA A 162 6.78 8.27 -6.10
CA ALA A 162 6.36 7.39 -5.02
C ALA A 162 6.45 5.90 -5.41
N ILE A 163 6.17 5.58 -6.67
CA ILE A 163 6.05 4.19 -7.16
C ILE A 163 7.38 3.66 -7.69
N VAL A 164 8.11 4.46 -8.44
CA VAL A 164 9.26 4.04 -9.22
C VAL A 164 10.35 3.38 -8.38
N SER A 165 10.61 3.88 -7.17
CA SER A 165 11.61 3.31 -6.27
C SER A 165 11.28 1.86 -5.89
N VAL A 166 10.02 1.59 -5.55
CA VAL A 166 9.57 0.22 -5.20
C VAL A 166 9.61 -0.68 -6.43
N PHE A 167 9.11 -0.20 -7.57
CA PHE A 167 9.05 -1.00 -8.79
C PHE A 167 10.44 -1.33 -9.31
N ALA A 168 11.33 -0.36 -9.38
CA ALA A 168 12.68 -0.58 -9.86
C ALA A 168 13.48 -1.55 -8.99
N HIS A 169 13.38 -1.46 -7.66
CA HIS A 169 14.18 -2.28 -6.75
C HIS A 169 13.52 -3.60 -6.36
N TYR A 170 12.20 -3.68 -6.33
CA TYR A 170 11.49 -4.85 -5.85
C TYR A 170 10.92 -5.72 -7.00
N VAL A 171 10.49 -5.09 -8.08
CA VAL A 171 9.91 -5.76 -9.26
C VAL A 171 10.96 -5.95 -10.34
N GLY A 172 11.78 -4.95 -10.62
CA GLY A 172 12.77 -4.91 -11.69
C GLY A 172 13.71 -6.11 -11.73
N PRO A 173 14.37 -6.52 -10.64
CA PRO A 173 15.30 -7.65 -10.66
C PRO A 173 14.68 -8.96 -11.14
N LYS A 174 13.38 -9.18 -10.89
CA LYS A 174 12.67 -10.38 -11.39
C LYS A 174 12.48 -10.35 -12.91
N PHE A 175 12.22 -9.17 -13.49
CA PHE A 175 12.13 -9.01 -14.93
C PHE A 175 13.49 -9.10 -15.62
N HIS A 176 14.56 -8.59 -14.99
CA HIS A 176 15.91 -8.72 -15.54
C HIS A 176 16.36 -10.18 -15.68
N ALA A 177 15.85 -11.05 -14.82
CA ALA A 177 16.15 -12.49 -14.84
C ALA A 177 15.29 -13.31 -15.82
N LEU A 178 14.28 -12.70 -16.47
CA LEU A 178 13.42 -13.42 -17.40
C LEU A 178 14.13 -13.72 -18.72
N GLU A 179 13.99 -14.96 -19.17
CA GLU A 179 14.53 -15.43 -20.46
C GLU A 179 13.48 -15.42 -21.59
N ASP A 180 12.19 -15.20 -21.28
CA ASP A 180 11.10 -15.15 -22.26
C ASP A 180 11.14 -13.85 -23.06
N GLU A 181 11.87 -13.88 -24.18
CA GLU A 181 12.03 -12.72 -25.07
C GLU A 181 10.70 -12.26 -25.68
N ALA A 182 9.81 -13.18 -26.03
CA ALA A 182 8.54 -12.83 -26.65
C ALA A 182 7.65 -12.04 -25.67
N PHE A 183 7.64 -12.45 -24.41
CA PHE A 183 6.94 -11.72 -23.35
C PHE A 183 7.59 -10.36 -23.07
N MET A 184 8.92 -10.30 -23.00
CA MET A 184 9.65 -9.06 -22.79
C MET A 184 9.41 -8.04 -23.90
N VAL A 185 9.42 -8.46 -25.17
CA VAL A 185 9.08 -7.60 -26.33
C VAL A 185 7.65 -7.00 -26.18
N ARG A 186 6.71 -7.78 -25.67
CA ARG A 186 5.35 -7.28 -25.43
C ARG A 186 5.33 -6.23 -24.30
N LEU A 187 6.07 -6.46 -23.22
CA LEU A 187 6.19 -5.53 -22.12
C LEU A 187 6.89 -4.22 -22.51
N MET A 188 7.89 -4.28 -23.39
CA MET A 188 8.58 -3.08 -23.89
C MET A 188 7.67 -2.11 -24.69
N LYS A 189 6.51 -2.58 -25.13
CA LYS A 189 5.48 -1.71 -25.73
C LYS A 189 4.65 -0.93 -24.72
N GLU A 190 4.72 -1.32 -23.46
CA GLU A 190 3.99 -0.68 -22.38
C GLU A 190 4.87 0.39 -21.73
N THR A 191 4.61 1.66 -22.03
CA THR A 191 5.35 2.81 -21.48
C THR A 191 5.53 2.73 -19.96
N PRO A 192 4.49 2.39 -19.16
CA PRO A 192 4.67 2.27 -17.71
C PRO A 192 5.67 1.21 -17.28
N PHE A 193 5.83 0.13 -18.04
CA PHE A 193 6.86 -0.87 -17.76
C PHE A 193 8.27 -0.29 -17.94
N VAL A 194 8.49 0.39 -19.04
CA VAL A 194 9.80 1.01 -19.32
C VAL A 194 10.11 2.07 -18.26
N ASP A 195 9.18 2.99 -18.00
CA ASP A 195 9.38 4.10 -17.06
C ASP A 195 9.58 3.64 -15.62
N LEU A 196 8.73 2.72 -15.14
CA LEU A 196 8.70 2.35 -13.72
C LEU A 196 9.69 1.22 -13.37
N VAL A 197 10.08 0.41 -14.34
CA VAL A 197 10.90 -0.79 -14.08
C VAL A 197 12.31 -0.65 -14.66
N LEU A 198 12.45 -0.17 -15.90
CA LEU A 198 13.75 -0.14 -16.57
C LEU A 198 14.47 1.20 -16.41
N ALA A 199 13.78 2.32 -16.62
CA ALA A 199 14.46 3.62 -16.78
C ALA A 199 14.95 4.24 -15.46
N PHE A 200 14.48 3.79 -14.31
CA PHE A 200 14.85 4.40 -13.03
C PHE A 200 16.13 3.83 -12.40
N TYR A 201 16.26 2.52 -12.35
CA TYR A 201 17.42 1.87 -11.76
C TYR A 201 18.27 1.20 -12.82
N VAL A 202 19.42 1.80 -13.09
CA VAL A 202 20.38 1.32 -14.09
C VAL A 202 21.49 0.54 -13.41
N PRO A 203 21.51 -0.79 -13.48
CA PRO A 203 22.65 -1.58 -13.01
C PRO A 203 23.81 -1.47 -14.03
N VAL A 204 24.59 -0.39 -13.93
CA VAL A 204 25.68 -0.07 -14.87
C VAL A 204 26.64 -1.25 -15.07
N MET A 205 26.87 -2.04 -14.01
CA MET A 205 27.74 -3.22 -14.05
C MET A 205 27.13 -4.42 -14.81
N GLU A 206 25.87 -4.34 -15.18
CA GLU A 206 25.14 -5.39 -15.94
C GLU A 206 24.84 -4.96 -17.38
N LEU A 207 25.38 -3.83 -17.84
CA LEU A 207 25.19 -3.35 -19.19
C LEU A 207 25.74 -4.32 -20.25
N ASP A 208 26.75 -5.12 -19.91
CA ASP A 208 27.33 -6.16 -20.78
C ASP A 208 26.55 -7.48 -20.73
N ALA A 209 25.55 -7.58 -19.85
CA ALA A 209 24.80 -8.78 -19.57
C ALA A 209 23.28 -8.58 -19.76
N GLY A 210 22.50 -9.08 -18.83
CA GLY A 210 21.03 -9.13 -18.93
C GLY A 210 20.36 -7.76 -19.12
N TYR A 211 20.80 -6.73 -18.41
CA TYR A 211 20.20 -5.40 -18.51
C TYR A 211 20.47 -4.72 -19.86
N GLY A 212 21.70 -4.84 -20.41
CA GLY A 212 22.02 -4.29 -21.72
C GLY A 212 21.18 -4.92 -22.84
N ARG A 213 20.92 -6.24 -22.76
CA ARG A 213 19.98 -6.92 -23.64
C ARG A 213 18.58 -6.30 -23.60
N LEU A 214 18.07 -5.98 -22.41
CA LEU A 214 16.76 -5.36 -22.27
C LEU A 214 16.72 -3.94 -22.87
N ILE A 215 17.81 -3.19 -22.76
CA ILE A 215 17.93 -1.87 -23.40
C ILE A 215 17.93 -2.01 -24.94
N GLU A 216 18.64 -2.97 -25.50
CA GLU A 216 18.60 -3.24 -26.96
C GLU A 216 17.20 -3.65 -27.42
N MET A 217 16.49 -4.50 -26.66
CA MET A 217 15.09 -4.86 -26.95
C MET A 217 14.16 -3.65 -26.89
N MET A 218 14.32 -2.78 -25.89
CA MET A 218 13.55 -1.54 -25.77
C MET A 218 13.76 -0.64 -26.99
N LEU A 219 15.00 -0.41 -27.40
CA LEU A 219 15.35 0.40 -28.58
C LEU A 219 14.76 -0.17 -29.87
N GLY A 220 14.68 -1.49 -29.99
CA GLY A 220 14.06 -2.16 -31.14
C GLY A 220 12.54 -2.16 -31.13
N THR A 221 11.90 -1.76 -30.03
CA THR A 221 10.45 -1.96 -29.82
C THR A 221 9.71 -0.65 -29.54
N SER A 222 10.30 0.31 -28.81
CA SER A 222 9.68 1.57 -28.44
C SER A 222 9.96 2.65 -29.48
N ASP A 223 8.89 3.32 -29.92
CA ASP A 223 8.98 4.53 -30.76
C ASP A 223 9.03 5.83 -29.93
N ASP A 224 9.02 5.73 -28.59
CA ASP A 224 9.09 6.89 -27.71
C ASP A 224 10.47 7.52 -27.72
N SER A 225 10.52 8.82 -27.97
CA SER A 225 11.77 9.57 -28.12
C SER A 225 12.59 9.65 -26.83
N GLU A 226 11.94 9.65 -25.66
CA GLU A 226 12.63 9.65 -24.36
C GLU A 226 13.25 8.29 -24.09
N HIS A 227 12.55 7.21 -24.38
CA HIS A 227 13.08 5.85 -24.31
C HIS A 227 14.26 5.64 -25.28
N GLN A 228 14.15 6.15 -26.51
CA GLN A 228 15.23 6.09 -27.49
C GLN A 228 16.48 6.85 -27.01
N ALA A 229 16.30 8.08 -26.52
CA ALA A 229 17.40 8.90 -25.98
C ALA A 229 18.05 8.22 -24.78
N PHE A 230 17.25 7.68 -23.86
CA PHE A 230 17.72 6.94 -22.68
C PHE A 230 18.53 5.72 -23.09
N GLY A 231 17.99 4.85 -23.95
CA GLY A 231 18.64 3.63 -24.38
C GLY A 231 19.98 3.89 -25.11
N HIS A 232 20.01 4.84 -26.03
CA HIS A 232 21.24 5.22 -26.72
C HIS A 232 22.31 5.79 -25.79
N SER A 233 21.91 6.56 -24.76
CA SER A 233 22.85 7.07 -23.76
C SER A 233 23.50 5.94 -22.95
N LEU A 234 22.77 4.89 -22.63
CA LEU A 234 23.29 3.71 -21.93
C LEU A 234 24.18 2.85 -22.79
N LEU A 235 23.87 2.65 -24.06
CA LEU A 235 24.75 1.93 -24.99
C LEU A 235 26.06 2.67 -25.22
N ALA A 236 26.01 4.01 -25.27
CA ALA A 236 27.22 4.84 -25.32
C ALA A 236 28.06 4.70 -24.05
N THR A 237 27.41 4.64 -22.87
CA THR A 237 28.11 4.40 -21.59
C THR A 237 28.77 3.03 -21.57
N ARG A 238 28.08 1.96 -22.05
CA ARG A 238 28.66 0.61 -22.18
C ARG A 238 29.94 0.64 -23.04
N ALA A 239 29.86 1.24 -24.21
CA ALA A 239 31.01 1.33 -25.11
C ALA A 239 32.22 2.08 -24.51
N LEU A 240 31.97 3.03 -23.59
CA LEU A 240 33.03 3.74 -22.85
C LEU A 240 33.64 2.88 -21.74
N LEU A 241 32.89 1.97 -21.15
CA LEU A 241 33.38 1.08 -20.07
C LEU A 241 34.19 -0.11 -20.63
N GLU A 242 33.94 -0.51 -21.89
CA GLU A 242 34.65 -1.59 -22.58
C GLU A 242 36.05 -1.18 -23.11
N ASN A 243 36.38 0.12 -23.13
CA ASN A 243 37.67 0.66 -23.57
C ASN A 243 38.58 1.08 -22.40
#